data_9fa761c24261e1e3cd4254a57470dc67
#
_entry.id   9fa761c24261e1e3cd4254a57470dc67
#
_cell.length_a   1.000
_cell.length_b   1.000
_cell.length_c   1.000
_cell.angle_alpha   90.00
_cell.angle_beta   90.00
_cell.angle_gamma   90.00
#
_symmetry.space_group_name_H-M   'P 1'
#
loop_
_entity.id
_entity.type
_entity.pdbx_description
1 polymer ?
#
loop_
_entity_poly.entity_id
_entity_poly.type
_entity_poly.pdbx_seq_one_letter_code
_entity_poly.pdbx_strand_id
1 'polypeptide(L)'
;MFSNKANGWCAIFAALLMLTANMQGKTRITKQAFGHTSEGTAVDIYTLADGKVEARIMTYGGIIVSLRTPDRNGKIDDVVLGCDSVEKYEAQTAHFGGIIGRYANRIAHGSFQLDGKTYSIPKNDGDNALHGGTRGFDKVVWGAKEIADGIELTYVSKDGEQGFPGTLSTTVRYTLKGSTLRIEYAATTDKDTVLNLTNHSYFNLAGQGKGDVLGHVLKINASRMTPVDSVLIPTGELKSVAGTPFDFRTPHAIGERINTDDAQLSLGKGYDHNFVLDHPPGQLAEAAEAYEPTTGRILKVFTTEPGLQIYTGNFLDGSITGKEGRVYNRRFAFCLETQHFPDSPNHASFPSTELKPGRKFHSVTVFQFSAGTR
;
A
#
# COMPACT_ATOMS: atom_id res chain seq x y z
N MET A 1 -79.78 -39.95 16.42
CA MET A 1 -79.28 -39.81 17.81
C MET A 1 -77.80 -39.99 17.79
N PHE A 2 -77.13 -39.14 18.54
CA PHE A 2 -75.70 -39.01 18.76
C PHE A 2 -74.84 -38.28 17.70
N SER A 3 -74.69 -37.00 18.01
CA SER A 3 -73.73 -36.05 17.52
C SER A 3 -72.31 -36.37 18.00
N ASN A 4 -71.31 -36.30 17.15
CA ASN A 4 -69.92 -36.22 17.59
C ASN A 4 -69.29 -35.01 16.94
N LYS A 5 -69.01 -33.99 17.77
CA LYS A 5 -68.21 -32.83 17.45
C LYS A 5 -66.72 -33.22 17.53
N ALA A 6 -66.00 -33.09 16.44
CA ALA A 6 -64.56 -33.14 16.42
C ALA A 6 -64.00 -31.72 16.49
N ASN A 7 -63.29 -31.43 17.58
CA ASN A 7 -62.55 -30.17 17.78
C ASN A 7 -61.23 -30.22 16.98
N GLY A 8 -61.12 -29.34 15.95
CA GLY A 8 -59.87 -29.10 15.25
C GLY A 8 -59.00 -28.09 16.00
N TRP A 9 -57.86 -28.48 16.46
CA TRP A 9 -56.83 -27.56 16.94
C TRP A 9 -55.93 -27.17 15.76
N CYS A 10 -56.06 -25.92 15.33
CA CYS A 10 -55.08 -25.28 14.43
C CYS A 10 -53.87 -24.90 15.24
N ALA A 11 -52.75 -25.62 15.06
CA ALA A 11 -51.45 -25.22 15.56
C ALA A 11 -50.88 -24.16 14.58
N ILE A 12 -50.82 -22.90 15.01
CA ILE A 12 -50.13 -21.84 14.31
C ILE A 12 -48.64 -21.96 14.67
N PHE A 13 -47.83 -22.44 13.74
CA PHE A 13 -46.36 -22.34 13.81
C PHE A 13 -45.96 -20.91 13.39
N ALA A 14 -45.68 -20.07 14.38
CA ALA A 14 -45.05 -18.78 14.16
C ALA A 14 -43.56 -19.03 13.90
N ALA A 15 -43.13 -18.98 12.65
CA ALA A 15 -41.73 -18.98 12.26
C ALA A 15 -41.13 -17.62 12.65
N LEU A 16 -40.38 -17.61 13.77
CA LEU A 16 -39.57 -16.47 14.19
C LEU A 16 -38.33 -16.42 13.28
N LEU A 17 -38.38 -15.66 12.18
CA LEU A 17 -37.20 -15.26 11.40
C LEU A 17 -36.38 -14.31 12.28
N MET A 18 -35.33 -14.83 12.94
CA MET A 18 -34.28 -13.98 13.50
C MET A 18 -33.52 -13.35 12.34
N LEU A 19 -33.87 -12.13 11.97
CA LEU A 19 -32.99 -11.23 11.25
C LEU A 19 -31.81 -10.90 12.19
N THR A 20 -30.70 -11.61 12.08
CA THR A 20 -29.43 -11.13 12.62
C THR A 20 -29.00 -9.95 11.75
N ALA A 21 -29.46 -8.75 12.09
CA ALA A 21 -28.85 -7.53 11.59
C ALA A 21 -27.39 -7.59 12.05
N ASN A 22 -26.45 -7.77 11.10
CA ASN A 22 -25.05 -7.47 11.30
C ASN A 22 -24.95 -5.98 11.66
N MET A 23 -25.00 -5.67 12.94
CA MET A 23 -24.60 -4.35 13.42
C MET A 23 -23.09 -4.25 13.19
N GLN A 24 -22.70 -3.84 11.99
CA GLN A 24 -21.35 -3.35 11.75
C GLN A 24 -21.13 -2.20 12.73
N GLY A 25 -20.27 -2.43 13.73
CA GLY A 25 -19.93 -1.43 14.72
C GLY A 25 -19.30 -0.22 14.03
N LYS A 26 -19.53 0.97 14.55
CA LYS A 26 -18.84 2.18 14.10
C LYS A 26 -17.35 2.02 14.43
N THR A 27 -16.47 2.32 13.47
CA THR A 27 -15.01 2.32 13.69
C THR A 27 -14.67 3.23 14.87
N ARG A 28 -13.98 2.66 15.86
CA ARG A 28 -13.46 3.43 16.99
C ARG A 28 -12.16 4.12 16.57
N ILE A 29 -12.10 5.41 16.79
CA ILE A 29 -10.92 6.25 16.51
C ILE A 29 -10.39 6.78 17.83
N THR A 30 -9.08 6.68 18.04
CA THR A 30 -8.39 7.32 19.17
C THR A 30 -7.13 7.99 18.68
N LYS A 31 -6.78 9.12 19.31
CA LYS A 31 -5.59 9.91 19.02
C LYS A 31 -4.66 9.92 20.24
N GLN A 32 -3.35 9.81 20.00
CA GLN A 32 -2.30 9.90 21.03
C GLN A 32 -1.10 10.65 20.48
N ALA A 33 -0.32 11.30 21.35
CA ALA A 33 0.99 11.79 20.97
C ALA A 33 1.92 10.59 20.70
N PHE A 34 2.72 10.66 19.62
CA PHE A 34 3.68 9.62 19.26
C PHE A 34 5.14 10.07 19.45
N GLY A 35 5.40 11.36 19.46
CA GLY A 35 6.72 11.96 19.65
C GLY A 35 6.84 13.28 18.91
N HIS A 36 8.08 13.63 18.59
CA HIS A 36 8.42 14.83 17.83
C HIS A 36 9.44 14.47 16.77
N THR A 37 9.43 15.19 15.64
CA THR A 37 10.52 15.14 14.68
C THR A 37 11.81 15.73 15.26
N SER A 38 12.94 15.48 14.63
CA SER A 38 14.23 16.13 14.97
C SER A 38 14.17 17.66 14.88
N GLU A 39 13.23 18.21 14.08
CA GLU A 39 12.93 19.65 13.97
C GLU A 39 11.98 20.14 15.08
N GLY A 40 11.55 19.27 16.02
CA GLY A 40 10.65 19.61 17.14
C GLY A 40 9.16 19.64 16.79
N THR A 41 8.76 19.26 15.57
CA THR A 41 7.35 19.19 15.18
C THR A 41 6.66 18.01 15.85
N ALA A 42 5.54 18.26 16.53
CA ALA A 42 4.76 17.21 17.19
C ALA A 42 4.16 16.21 16.17
N VAL A 43 4.22 14.93 16.51
CA VAL A 43 3.69 13.83 15.73
C VAL A 43 2.64 13.10 16.54
N ASP A 44 1.44 12.99 16.00
CA ASP A 44 0.33 12.23 16.56
C ASP A 44 0.20 10.87 15.88
N ILE A 45 -0.37 9.90 16.62
CA ILE A 45 -0.78 8.60 16.05
C ILE A 45 -2.27 8.39 16.28
N TYR A 46 -2.95 7.98 15.23
CA TYR A 46 -4.37 7.63 15.25
C TYR A 46 -4.51 6.11 15.19
N THR A 47 -5.35 5.55 16.05
CA THR A 47 -5.73 4.15 16.02
C THR A 47 -7.16 4.04 15.49
N LEU A 48 -7.32 3.33 14.39
CA LEU A 48 -8.60 2.94 13.81
C LEU A 48 -8.86 1.48 14.16
N ALA A 49 -9.97 1.16 14.83
CA ALA A 49 -10.29 -0.21 15.21
C ALA A 49 -11.74 -0.55 14.87
N ASP A 50 -11.93 -1.65 14.13
CA ASP A 50 -13.24 -2.21 13.82
C ASP A 50 -13.19 -3.74 13.94
N GLY A 51 -14.02 -4.28 14.82
CA GLY A 51 -14.00 -5.71 15.14
C GLY A 51 -12.64 -6.18 15.67
N LYS A 52 -11.97 -7.05 14.90
CA LYS A 52 -10.66 -7.63 15.25
C LYS A 52 -9.50 -7.01 14.47
N VAL A 53 -9.75 -6.02 13.63
CA VAL A 53 -8.72 -5.35 12.84
C VAL A 53 -8.45 -3.97 13.41
N GLU A 54 -7.16 -3.63 13.49
CA GLU A 54 -6.68 -2.36 14.00
C GLU A 54 -5.58 -1.83 13.09
N ALA A 55 -5.69 -0.55 12.70
CA ALA A 55 -4.64 0.17 11.98
C ALA A 55 -4.19 1.37 12.80
N ARG A 56 -2.88 1.55 12.95
CA ARG A 56 -2.28 2.72 13.61
C ARG A 56 -1.54 3.55 12.57
N ILE A 57 -1.97 4.79 12.40
CA ILE A 57 -1.42 5.70 11.40
C ILE A 57 -0.88 6.95 12.11
N MET A 58 0.38 7.31 11.89
CA MET A 58 0.95 8.55 12.44
C MET A 58 0.94 9.70 11.42
N THR A 59 0.99 10.92 11.93
CA THR A 59 0.98 12.13 11.09
C THR A 59 2.30 12.38 10.38
N TYR A 60 3.43 11.88 10.88
CA TYR A 60 4.69 11.91 10.12
C TYR A 60 4.62 10.88 8.99
N GLY A 61 4.75 11.36 7.74
CA GLY A 61 4.69 10.56 6.53
C GLY A 61 3.33 9.88 6.25
N GLY A 62 2.30 10.13 7.07
CA GLY A 62 1.05 9.36 7.01
C GLY A 62 1.26 7.85 7.17
N ILE A 63 2.27 7.47 7.93
CA ILE A 63 2.80 6.11 8.01
C ILE A 63 1.83 5.16 8.72
N ILE A 64 1.55 4.01 8.10
CA ILE A 64 0.93 2.87 8.76
C ILE A 64 1.98 2.21 9.65
N VAL A 65 1.97 2.54 10.95
CA VAL A 65 2.93 2.04 11.93
C VAL A 65 2.64 0.59 12.33
N SER A 66 1.34 0.23 12.38
CA SER A 66 0.88 -1.09 12.79
C SER A 66 -0.43 -1.43 12.08
N LEU A 67 -0.57 -2.69 11.70
CA LEU A 67 -1.79 -3.24 11.11
C LEU A 67 -2.02 -4.63 11.70
N ARG A 68 -2.97 -4.73 12.62
CA ARG A 68 -3.22 -5.96 13.39
C ARG A 68 -4.42 -6.70 12.85
N THR A 69 -4.24 -7.96 12.51
CA THR A 69 -5.28 -8.80 11.91
C THR A 69 -5.31 -10.19 12.57
N PRO A 70 -6.49 -10.85 12.67
CA PRO A 70 -6.58 -12.21 13.18
C PRO A 70 -6.03 -13.22 12.17
N ASP A 71 -5.46 -14.33 12.68
CA ASP A 71 -5.21 -15.54 11.93
C ASP A 71 -6.46 -16.44 11.87
N ARG A 72 -6.34 -17.65 11.26
CA ARG A 72 -7.44 -18.64 11.17
C ARG A 72 -7.95 -19.13 12.53
N ASN A 73 -7.14 -19.01 13.58
CA ASN A 73 -7.47 -19.39 14.96
C ASN A 73 -7.95 -18.18 15.78
N GLY A 74 -8.05 -17.00 15.17
CA GLY A 74 -8.44 -15.76 15.82
C GLY A 74 -7.33 -15.06 16.60
N LYS A 75 -6.07 -15.52 16.54
CA LYS A 75 -4.92 -14.85 17.15
C LYS A 75 -4.58 -13.61 16.35
N ILE A 76 -4.63 -12.45 17.01
CA ILE A 76 -4.30 -11.15 16.41
C ILE A 76 -2.80 -10.93 16.47
N ASP A 77 -2.22 -10.49 15.34
CA ASP A 77 -0.81 -10.12 15.24
C ASP A 77 -0.62 -8.91 14.31
N ASP A 78 0.48 -8.18 14.47
CA ASP A 78 0.87 -7.09 13.59
C ASP A 78 1.51 -7.66 12.32
N VAL A 79 1.02 -7.27 11.16
CA VAL A 79 1.44 -7.83 9.86
C VAL A 79 2.24 -6.85 9.00
N VAL A 80 2.68 -5.71 9.56
CA VAL A 80 3.54 -4.76 8.85
C VAL A 80 4.82 -4.47 9.62
N LEU A 81 5.93 -4.27 8.92
CA LEU A 81 7.18 -3.80 9.53
C LEU A 81 7.08 -2.30 9.84
N GLY A 82 7.91 -1.84 10.77
CA GLY A 82 7.97 -0.43 11.16
C GLY A 82 8.88 -0.23 12.38
N CYS A 83 8.81 0.98 12.97
CA CYS A 83 9.62 1.36 14.11
C CYS A 83 8.75 1.78 15.32
N ASP A 84 9.39 1.90 16.49
CA ASP A 84 8.71 2.22 17.74
C ASP A 84 8.67 3.73 18.03
N SER A 85 9.47 4.54 17.32
CA SER A 85 9.55 5.99 17.57
C SER A 85 9.79 6.79 16.29
N VAL A 86 9.49 8.10 16.33
CA VAL A 86 9.68 9.03 15.20
C VAL A 86 11.14 9.08 14.80
N GLU A 87 12.07 9.16 15.76
CA GLU A 87 13.51 9.24 15.49
C GLU A 87 14.01 8.04 14.68
N LYS A 88 13.50 6.83 14.99
CA LYS A 88 13.86 5.64 14.21
C LYS A 88 13.28 5.67 12.79
N TYR A 89 12.11 6.28 12.58
CA TYR A 89 11.55 6.49 11.24
C TYR A 89 12.34 7.55 10.46
N GLU A 90 12.82 8.61 11.10
CA GLU A 90 13.67 9.62 10.46
C GLU A 90 15.06 9.05 10.07
N ALA A 91 15.59 8.14 10.88
CA ALA A 91 16.93 7.58 10.69
C ALA A 91 17.01 6.50 9.59
N GLN A 92 15.88 5.87 9.21
CA GLN A 92 15.88 4.78 8.22
C GLN A 92 15.51 5.26 6.82
N THR A 93 15.90 4.48 5.81
CA THR A 93 15.67 4.76 4.39
C THR A 93 14.69 3.78 3.73
N ALA A 94 14.07 2.89 4.51
CA ALA A 94 13.21 1.83 3.98
C ALA A 94 11.76 2.30 3.67
N HIS A 95 11.41 3.55 3.98
CA HIS A 95 10.08 4.14 3.72
C HIS A 95 8.90 3.39 4.34
N PHE A 96 9.09 2.64 5.44
CA PHE A 96 8.08 1.77 6.06
C PHE A 96 6.71 2.44 6.21
N GLY A 97 5.69 1.89 5.51
CA GLY A 97 4.30 2.27 5.65
C GLY A 97 3.91 3.67 5.21
N GLY A 98 4.87 4.45 4.66
CA GLY A 98 4.68 5.87 4.33
C GLY A 98 3.82 6.12 3.10
N ILE A 99 3.20 7.31 3.05
CA ILE A 99 2.66 7.88 1.81
C ILE A 99 3.84 8.33 0.97
N ILE A 100 4.00 7.75 -0.20
CA ILE A 100 5.07 8.10 -1.13
C ILE A 100 4.58 9.13 -2.13
N GLY A 101 5.37 10.18 -2.31
CA GLY A 101 5.11 11.30 -3.21
C GLY A 101 6.22 12.37 -3.10
N ARG A 102 6.23 13.44 -3.97
CA ARG A 102 5.22 13.75 -4.98
C ARG A 102 5.17 12.72 -6.10
N TYR A 103 6.29 12.00 -6.35
CA TYR A 103 6.39 10.96 -7.35
C TYR A 103 6.89 9.65 -6.73
N ALA A 104 6.03 8.65 -6.68
CA ALA A 104 6.38 7.32 -6.20
C ALA A 104 7.28 6.61 -7.20
N ASN A 105 8.21 5.79 -6.66
CA ASN A 105 9.23 5.07 -7.41
C ASN A 105 10.22 6.05 -8.10
N ARG A 106 10.89 5.63 -9.18
CA ARG A 106 12.03 6.33 -9.77
C ARG A 106 11.64 7.35 -10.85
N ILE A 107 12.47 8.39 -10.97
CA ILE A 107 12.58 9.27 -12.14
C ILE A 107 14.05 9.23 -12.59
N ALA A 108 14.28 8.79 -13.82
CA ALA A 108 15.62 8.66 -14.42
C ALA A 108 16.38 9.99 -14.38
N HIS A 109 17.64 9.93 -13.97
CA HIS A 109 18.54 11.09 -13.84
C HIS A 109 18.00 12.22 -12.94
N GLY A 110 16.95 11.95 -12.13
CA GLY A 110 16.24 12.95 -11.35
C GLY A 110 15.68 14.08 -12.23
N SER A 111 15.22 13.80 -13.44
CA SER A 111 14.86 14.85 -14.42
C SER A 111 13.72 14.38 -15.31
N PHE A 112 12.83 15.33 -15.64
CA PHE A 112 11.76 15.13 -16.63
C PHE A 112 11.45 16.42 -17.38
N GLN A 113 10.80 16.30 -18.54
CA GLN A 113 10.29 17.44 -19.30
C GLN A 113 8.77 17.57 -19.12
N LEU A 114 8.31 18.80 -18.94
CA LEU A 114 6.90 19.16 -18.89
C LEU A 114 6.72 20.53 -19.56
N ASP A 115 5.82 20.66 -20.53
CA ASP A 115 5.56 21.88 -21.30
C ASP A 115 6.82 22.52 -21.87
N GLY A 116 7.74 21.71 -22.40
CA GLY A 116 9.00 22.18 -22.99
C GLY A 116 10.05 22.68 -21.99
N LYS A 117 9.81 22.55 -20.70
CA LYS A 117 10.76 22.87 -19.62
C LYS A 117 11.30 21.61 -18.98
N THR A 118 12.58 21.62 -18.63
CA THR A 118 13.20 20.55 -17.84
C THR A 118 13.10 20.89 -16.35
N TYR A 119 12.63 19.93 -15.58
CA TYR A 119 12.59 19.99 -14.12
C TYR A 119 13.57 18.99 -13.54
N SER A 120 14.24 19.36 -12.45
CA SER A 120 15.25 18.53 -11.78
C SER A 120 14.85 18.25 -10.35
N ILE A 121 14.82 16.97 -10.00
CA ILE A 121 14.51 16.45 -8.67
C ILE A 121 15.82 16.04 -8.00
N PRO A 122 16.02 16.31 -6.69
CA PRO A 122 17.22 15.88 -6.00
C PRO A 122 17.43 14.37 -6.15
N LYS A 123 18.65 14.00 -6.56
CA LYS A 123 19.06 12.61 -6.69
C LYS A 123 19.30 12.01 -5.30
N ASN A 124 18.70 10.88 -5.01
CA ASN A 124 18.81 10.17 -3.74
C ASN A 124 18.91 8.64 -3.92
N ASP A 125 19.03 8.18 -5.18
CA ASP A 125 19.25 6.78 -5.54
C ASP A 125 20.27 6.72 -6.71
N GLY A 126 21.54 6.85 -6.38
CA GLY A 126 22.61 7.03 -7.36
C GLY A 126 22.37 8.27 -8.22
N ASP A 127 22.26 8.09 -9.54
CA ASP A 127 21.98 9.16 -10.49
C ASP A 127 20.47 9.46 -10.65
N ASN A 128 19.59 8.74 -9.96
CA ASN A 128 18.15 8.86 -10.09
C ASN A 128 17.51 9.55 -8.87
N ALA A 129 16.30 10.07 -9.05
CA ALA A 129 15.43 10.41 -7.93
C ALA A 129 14.52 9.22 -7.61
N LEU A 130 14.32 8.95 -6.32
CA LEU A 130 13.44 7.91 -5.79
C LEU A 130 12.47 8.53 -4.79
N HIS A 131 11.21 8.13 -4.84
CA HIS A 131 10.17 8.46 -3.86
C HIS A 131 10.02 9.96 -3.55
N GLY A 132 10.11 10.81 -4.59
CA GLY A 132 9.92 12.26 -4.46
C GLY A 132 11.17 13.04 -4.07
N GLY A 133 12.35 12.41 -4.07
CA GLY A 133 13.64 13.06 -3.77
C GLY A 133 14.06 12.90 -2.29
N THR A 134 14.91 13.80 -1.82
CA THR A 134 15.54 13.65 -0.49
C THR A 134 14.56 13.84 0.68
N ARG A 135 13.47 14.59 0.48
CA ARG A 135 12.41 14.81 1.46
C ARG A 135 11.04 14.61 0.81
N GLY A 136 10.68 13.33 0.57
CA GLY A 136 9.38 12.94 0.03
C GLY A 136 8.23 13.10 1.03
N PHE A 137 7.02 12.73 0.62
CA PHE A 137 5.80 12.85 1.43
C PHE A 137 5.80 11.95 2.68
N ASP A 138 6.61 10.91 2.69
CA ASP A 138 6.88 10.05 3.85
C ASP A 138 7.76 10.70 4.92
N LYS A 139 8.34 11.88 4.65
CA LYS A 139 9.25 12.60 5.54
C LYS A 139 8.74 13.98 5.97
N VAL A 140 7.44 14.21 5.86
CA VAL A 140 6.77 15.45 6.29
C VAL A 140 5.68 15.16 7.31
N VAL A 141 5.36 16.12 8.16
CA VAL A 141 4.22 16.00 9.09
C VAL A 141 2.97 16.50 8.39
N TRP A 142 1.96 15.63 8.28
CA TRP A 142 0.67 15.93 7.68
C TRP A 142 -0.28 16.54 8.72
N GLY A 143 -1.09 17.50 8.31
CA GLY A 143 -2.27 17.91 9.06
C GLY A 143 -3.28 16.76 9.11
N ALA A 144 -3.92 16.53 10.26
CA ALA A 144 -4.85 15.40 10.41
C ALA A 144 -6.15 15.83 11.07
N LYS A 145 -7.26 15.25 10.62
CA LYS A 145 -8.57 15.34 11.28
C LYS A 145 -9.32 14.00 11.22
N GLU A 146 -10.14 13.75 12.23
CA GLU A 146 -11.04 12.61 12.23
C GLU A 146 -12.18 12.82 11.23
N ILE A 147 -12.56 11.74 10.55
CA ILE A 147 -13.72 11.66 9.65
C ILE A 147 -14.55 10.43 10.02
N ALA A 148 -15.67 10.20 9.33
CA ALA A 148 -16.44 8.98 9.52
C ALA A 148 -15.58 7.75 9.17
N ASP A 149 -15.49 6.82 10.13
CA ASP A 149 -14.76 5.55 10.02
C ASP A 149 -13.25 5.69 9.74
N GLY A 150 -12.63 6.86 9.99
CA GLY A 150 -11.21 7.04 9.70
C GLY A 150 -10.65 8.43 9.96
N ILE A 151 -9.54 8.72 9.27
CA ILE A 151 -8.84 10.01 9.33
C ILE A 151 -8.61 10.56 7.93
N GLU A 152 -8.58 11.89 7.83
CA GLU A 152 -8.14 12.61 6.64
C GLU A 152 -6.83 13.33 6.96
N LEU A 153 -5.81 13.05 6.17
CA LEU A 153 -4.51 13.71 6.20
C LEU A 153 -4.43 14.72 5.07
N THR A 154 -3.84 15.89 5.34
CA THR A 154 -3.66 16.95 4.34
C THR A 154 -2.24 17.47 4.35
N TYR A 155 -1.69 17.72 3.17
CA TYR A 155 -0.38 18.35 2.99
C TYR A 155 -0.41 19.29 1.78
N VAL A 156 0.22 20.45 1.92
CA VAL A 156 0.42 21.41 0.83
C VAL A 156 1.90 21.44 0.48
N SER A 157 2.25 20.80 -0.63
CA SER A 157 3.59 20.80 -1.19
C SER A 157 3.76 22.07 -2.05
N LYS A 158 4.65 22.97 -1.64
CA LYS A 158 4.84 24.29 -2.29
C LYS A 158 5.40 24.14 -3.70
N ASP A 159 5.15 25.15 -4.56
CA ASP A 159 5.80 25.24 -5.86
C ASP A 159 7.33 25.20 -5.72
N GLY A 160 7.98 24.29 -6.46
CA GLY A 160 9.42 24.07 -6.40
C GLY A 160 9.90 23.14 -5.27
N GLU A 161 9.00 22.63 -4.40
CA GLU A 161 9.40 21.65 -3.38
C GLU A 161 9.99 20.42 -4.06
N GLN A 162 11.19 19.99 -3.64
CA GLN A 162 11.98 18.94 -4.29
C GLN A 162 12.11 19.11 -5.82
N GLY A 163 12.01 20.35 -6.34
CA GLY A 163 12.12 20.64 -7.77
C GLY A 163 10.83 20.44 -8.59
N PHE A 164 9.76 19.92 -8.01
CA PHE A 164 8.49 19.75 -8.72
C PHE A 164 7.75 21.08 -8.91
N PRO A 165 7.19 21.36 -10.13
CA PRO A 165 6.41 22.56 -10.36
C PRO A 165 5.04 22.51 -9.70
N GLY A 166 4.51 23.70 -9.41
CA GLY A 166 3.16 23.92 -8.89
C GLY A 166 3.00 23.66 -7.40
N THR A 167 2.11 24.45 -6.79
CA THR A 167 1.64 24.17 -5.43
C THR A 167 0.63 23.02 -5.48
N LEU A 168 0.94 21.92 -4.83
CA LEU A 168 0.09 20.72 -4.80
C LEU A 168 -0.62 20.62 -3.45
N SER A 169 -1.95 20.69 -3.46
CA SER A 169 -2.79 20.40 -2.30
C SER A 169 -3.20 18.93 -2.33
N THR A 170 -2.72 18.15 -1.37
CA THR A 170 -2.94 16.70 -1.30
C THR A 170 -3.78 16.34 -0.08
N THR A 171 -4.71 15.43 -0.27
CA THR A 171 -5.53 14.81 0.77
C THR A 171 -5.42 13.30 0.67
N VAL A 172 -5.16 12.63 1.81
CA VAL A 172 -5.17 11.17 1.90
C VAL A 172 -6.11 10.75 3.02
N ARG A 173 -7.09 9.89 2.71
CA ARG A 173 -8.05 9.37 3.69
C ARG A 173 -7.78 7.91 3.96
N TYR A 174 -7.61 7.57 5.22
CA TYR A 174 -7.58 6.21 5.72
C TYR A 174 -8.91 5.89 6.38
N THR A 175 -9.64 4.90 5.87
CA THR A 175 -10.89 4.44 6.48
C THR A 175 -10.83 2.94 6.73
N LEU A 176 -11.32 2.51 7.89
CA LEU A 176 -11.36 1.10 8.27
C LEU A 176 -12.82 0.69 8.46
N LYS A 177 -13.25 -0.36 7.73
CA LYS A 177 -14.58 -0.97 7.91
C LYS A 177 -14.45 -2.49 7.95
N GLY A 178 -14.81 -3.09 9.07
CA GLY A 178 -14.61 -4.51 9.30
C GLY A 178 -13.13 -4.89 9.16
N SER A 179 -12.82 -5.70 8.15
CA SER A 179 -11.45 -6.11 7.84
C SER A 179 -10.86 -5.38 6.61
N THR A 180 -11.39 -4.24 6.24
CA THR A 180 -11.01 -3.51 5.03
C THR A 180 -10.45 -2.14 5.37
N LEU A 181 -9.16 -1.93 5.14
CA LEU A 181 -8.50 -0.63 5.18
C LEU A 181 -8.48 -0.05 3.77
N ARG A 182 -9.13 1.09 3.58
CA ARG A 182 -9.19 1.84 2.33
C ARG A 182 -8.33 3.09 2.46
N ILE A 183 -7.48 3.33 1.47
CA ILE A 183 -6.68 4.54 1.30
C ILE A 183 -7.19 5.25 0.05
N GLU A 184 -7.61 6.49 0.20
CA GLU A 184 -8.10 7.32 -0.90
C GLU A 184 -7.22 8.55 -1.02
N TYR A 185 -6.63 8.75 -2.19
CA TYR A 185 -5.77 9.86 -2.51
C TYR A 185 -6.50 10.87 -3.39
N ALA A 186 -6.35 12.14 -3.10
CA ALA A 186 -6.85 13.22 -3.94
C ALA A 186 -5.86 14.39 -3.94
N ALA A 187 -5.68 15.03 -5.10
CA ALA A 187 -4.83 16.20 -5.19
C ALA A 187 -5.31 17.17 -6.27
N THR A 188 -4.95 18.45 -6.08
CA THR A 188 -5.11 19.53 -7.06
C THR A 188 -3.85 20.38 -7.11
N THR A 189 -3.60 21.05 -8.22
CA THR A 189 -2.42 21.88 -8.43
C THR A 189 -2.79 23.23 -9.02
N ASP A 190 -1.94 24.25 -8.84
CA ASP A 190 -2.06 25.57 -9.45
C ASP A 190 -1.23 25.74 -10.74
N LYS A 191 -0.33 24.76 -11.05
CA LYS A 191 0.46 24.69 -12.29
C LYS A 191 0.52 23.25 -12.77
N ASP A 192 0.83 23.03 -14.04
CA ASP A 192 1.09 21.70 -14.56
C ASP A 192 2.22 21.05 -13.78
N THR A 193 2.02 19.80 -13.35
CA THR A 193 2.97 19.03 -12.56
C THR A 193 2.85 17.53 -12.87
N VAL A 194 3.76 16.72 -12.34
CA VAL A 194 3.65 15.25 -12.36
C VAL A 194 3.35 14.74 -10.97
N LEU A 195 2.49 13.70 -10.89
CA LEU A 195 2.04 13.14 -9.64
C LEU A 195 1.91 11.62 -9.73
N ASN A 196 2.48 10.93 -8.77
CA ASN A 196 2.30 9.49 -8.56
C ASN A 196 2.34 9.22 -7.05
N LEU A 197 1.24 8.74 -6.48
CA LEU A 197 1.12 8.49 -5.03
C LEU A 197 0.90 7.01 -4.76
N THR A 198 1.54 6.51 -3.71
CA THR A 198 1.33 5.14 -3.23
C THR A 198 1.53 5.04 -1.72
N ASN A 199 1.29 3.85 -1.14
CA ASN A 199 1.64 3.51 0.23
C ASN A 199 2.67 2.38 0.24
N HIS A 200 3.75 2.55 0.99
CA HIS A 200 4.90 1.65 1.03
C HIS A 200 4.89 0.71 2.27
N SER A 201 3.75 0.07 2.52
CA SER A 201 3.64 -0.91 3.62
C SER A 201 4.43 -2.18 3.30
N TYR A 202 5.24 -2.61 4.27
CA TYR A 202 6.01 -3.86 4.24
C TYR A 202 5.23 -4.94 4.97
N PHE A 203 4.60 -5.84 4.23
CA PHE A 203 3.77 -6.89 4.79
C PHE A 203 4.55 -8.16 5.13
N ASN A 204 4.25 -8.76 6.28
CA ASN A 204 4.55 -10.13 6.60
C ASN A 204 3.33 -10.74 7.29
N LEU A 205 2.55 -11.53 6.59
CA LEU A 205 1.29 -12.09 7.09
C LEU A 205 1.48 -13.17 8.17
N ALA A 206 2.71 -13.71 8.33
CA ALA A 206 3.04 -14.56 9.48
C ALA A 206 3.14 -13.75 10.78
N GLY A 207 3.39 -12.45 10.67
CA GLY A 207 3.59 -11.47 11.73
C GLY A 207 4.90 -10.71 11.55
N GLN A 208 4.93 -9.44 11.95
CA GLN A 208 6.11 -8.60 11.80
C GLN A 208 7.36 -9.23 12.47
N GLY A 209 8.48 -9.25 11.74
CA GLY A 209 9.74 -9.82 12.22
C GLY A 209 9.73 -11.34 12.49
N LYS A 210 8.78 -12.11 11.96
CA LYS A 210 8.69 -13.57 12.11
C LYS A 210 9.35 -14.35 10.97
N GLY A 211 10.49 -13.90 10.48
CA GLY A 211 11.22 -14.56 9.41
C GLY A 211 10.88 -14.00 8.03
N ASP A 212 11.34 -14.70 6.98
CA ASP A 212 11.16 -14.26 5.62
C ASP A 212 9.74 -14.52 5.07
N VAL A 213 9.46 -13.94 3.91
CA VAL A 213 8.16 -14.06 3.24
C VAL A 213 8.16 -15.05 2.07
N LEU A 214 9.19 -15.87 1.94
CA LEU A 214 9.36 -16.77 0.81
C LEU A 214 8.27 -17.82 0.72
N GLY A 215 7.68 -18.21 1.85
CA GLY A 215 6.55 -19.15 1.92
C GLY A 215 5.19 -18.53 1.63
N HIS A 216 5.08 -17.20 1.52
CA HIS A 216 3.80 -16.57 1.17
C HIS A 216 3.45 -16.86 -0.29
N VAL A 217 2.20 -17.23 -0.54
CA VAL A 217 1.68 -17.52 -1.87
C VAL A 217 1.07 -16.25 -2.43
N LEU A 218 1.58 -15.80 -3.59
CA LEU A 218 1.18 -14.57 -4.24
C LEU A 218 0.50 -14.85 -5.57
N LYS A 219 -0.56 -14.09 -5.87
CA LYS A 219 -1.19 -13.97 -7.18
C LYS A 219 -1.26 -12.49 -7.54
N ILE A 220 -0.96 -12.14 -8.81
CA ILE A 220 -1.08 -10.78 -9.36
C ILE A 220 -1.89 -10.84 -10.64
N ASN A 221 -2.91 -9.99 -10.77
CA ASN A 221 -3.76 -9.91 -11.95
C ASN A 221 -3.11 -9.00 -13.01
N ALA A 222 -1.98 -9.44 -13.55
CA ALA A 222 -1.19 -8.74 -14.56
C ALA A 222 -0.56 -9.71 -15.55
N SER A 223 -0.72 -9.45 -16.84
CA SER A 223 -0.14 -10.23 -17.93
C SER A 223 1.21 -9.70 -18.43
N ARG A 224 1.59 -8.49 -17.99
CA ARG A 224 2.83 -7.80 -18.39
C ARG A 224 3.49 -7.11 -17.19
N MET A 225 4.77 -6.78 -17.35
CA MET A 225 5.56 -5.99 -16.42
C MET A 225 6.40 -4.97 -17.19
N THR A 226 6.93 -3.97 -16.50
CA THR A 226 7.95 -3.07 -17.02
C THR A 226 9.33 -3.60 -16.65
N PRO A 227 10.12 -4.16 -17.60
CA PRO A 227 11.50 -4.56 -17.33
C PRO A 227 12.36 -3.35 -17.03
N VAL A 228 13.40 -3.56 -16.23
CA VAL A 228 14.30 -2.50 -15.75
C VAL A 228 15.72 -2.69 -16.27
N ASP A 229 16.47 -1.59 -16.30
CA ASP A 229 17.92 -1.57 -16.55
C ASP A 229 18.73 -1.83 -15.27
N SER A 230 20.07 -1.67 -15.38
CA SER A 230 21.02 -1.93 -14.28
C SER A 230 20.88 -0.99 -13.07
N VAL A 231 20.15 0.10 -13.20
CA VAL A 231 19.85 1.06 -12.12
C VAL A 231 18.37 1.10 -11.77
N LEU A 232 17.64 0.05 -12.15
CA LEU A 232 16.21 -0.17 -11.87
C LEU A 232 15.28 0.89 -12.48
N ILE A 233 15.69 1.52 -13.58
CA ILE A 233 14.83 2.38 -14.39
C ILE A 233 14.10 1.52 -15.45
N PRO A 234 12.78 1.68 -15.64
CA PRO A 234 12.06 0.99 -16.70
C PRO A 234 12.65 1.26 -18.08
N THR A 235 12.77 0.22 -18.91
CA THR A 235 13.29 0.34 -20.28
C THR A 235 12.30 0.94 -21.27
N GLY A 236 11.04 1.16 -20.86
CA GLY A 236 9.94 1.58 -21.75
C GLY A 236 9.17 0.43 -22.37
N GLU A 237 9.68 -0.81 -22.26
CA GLU A 237 8.98 -2.02 -22.72
C GLU A 237 7.86 -2.44 -21.77
N LEU A 238 6.80 -3.04 -22.31
CA LEU A 238 5.75 -3.77 -21.56
C LEU A 238 5.87 -5.26 -21.88
N LYS A 239 6.70 -5.98 -21.10
CA LYS A 239 7.07 -7.36 -21.35
C LYS A 239 6.05 -8.34 -20.79
N SER A 240 5.69 -9.39 -21.56
CA SER A 240 4.86 -10.49 -21.08
C SER A 240 5.51 -11.21 -19.90
N VAL A 241 4.72 -11.53 -18.88
CA VAL A 241 5.17 -12.36 -17.75
C VAL A 241 5.08 -13.86 -18.05
N ALA A 242 4.36 -14.27 -19.11
CA ALA A 242 4.12 -15.67 -19.44
C ALA A 242 5.43 -16.43 -19.64
N GLY A 243 5.59 -17.56 -18.94
CA GLY A 243 6.79 -18.41 -19.03
C GLY A 243 8.04 -17.83 -18.37
N THR A 244 7.91 -16.75 -17.57
CA THR A 244 9.00 -16.14 -16.82
C THR A 244 8.84 -16.37 -15.32
N PRO A 245 9.87 -16.10 -14.49
CA PRO A 245 9.74 -16.14 -13.03
C PRO A 245 8.71 -15.13 -12.47
N PHE A 246 8.31 -14.13 -13.26
CA PHE A 246 7.34 -13.09 -12.93
C PHE A 246 5.89 -13.50 -13.19
N ASP A 247 5.61 -14.72 -13.65
CA ASP A 247 4.25 -15.16 -13.92
C ASP A 247 3.48 -15.52 -12.66
N PHE A 248 2.90 -14.50 -12.02
CA PHE A 248 2.02 -14.63 -10.85
C PHE A 248 0.52 -14.60 -11.22
N ARG A 249 0.13 -14.81 -12.48
CA ARG A 249 -1.28 -14.90 -12.87
C ARG A 249 -2.01 -16.06 -12.20
N THR A 250 -1.27 -17.11 -11.83
CA THR A 250 -1.70 -18.17 -10.94
C THR A 250 -0.92 -18.09 -9.61
N PRO A 251 -1.49 -18.60 -8.49
CA PRO A 251 -0.81 -18.54 -7.20
C PRO A 251 0.51 -19.31 -7.17
N HIS A 252 1.59 -18.65 -6.74
CA HIS A 252 2.92 -19.23 -6.55
C HIS A 252 3.54 -18.72 -5.25
N ALA A 253 4.32 -19.56 -4.57
CA ALA A 253 5.11 -19.09 -3.45
C ALA A 253 6.17 -18.07 -3.91
N ILE A 254 6.35 -16.98 -3.18
CA ILE A 254 7.34 -15.94 -3.50
C ILE A 254 8.74 -16.57 -3.68
N GLY A 255 9.10 -17.51 -2.81
CA GLY A 255 10.40 -18.18 -2.84
C GLY A 255 10.59 -19.19 -3.96
N GLU A 256 9.51 -19.63 -4.62
CA GLU A 256 9.55 -20.72 -5.60
C GLU A 256 10.50 -20.42 -6.78
N ARG A 257 10.49 -19.17 -7.25
CA ARG A 257 11.23 -18.78 -8.46
C ARG A 257 12.16 -17.57 -8.25
N ILE A 258 12.19 -16.96 -7.05
CA ILE A 258 12.94 -15.73 -6.76
C ILE A 258 14.45 -15.84 -6.96
N ASN A 259 15.00 -17.07 -6.94
CA ASN A 259 16.42 -17.35 -7.13
C ASN A 259 16.70 -18.02 -8.50
N THR A 260 15.74 -18.02 -9.43
CA THR A 260 15.95 -18.49 -10.81
C THR A 260 17.02 -17.61 -11.47
N ASP A 261 17.84 -18.20 -12.33
CA ASP A 261 18.79 -17.46 -13.17
C ASP A 261 18.04 -16.67 -14.24
N ASP A 262 17.69 -15.44 -13.88
CA ASP A 262 16.94 -14.48 -14.72
C ASP A 262 17.57 -13.09 -14.54
N ALA A 263 17.81 -12.39 -15.66
CA ALA A 263 18.48 -11.09 -15.64
C ALA A 263 17.72 -10.04 -14.81
N GLN A 264 16.37 -10.02 -14.87
CA GLN A 264 15.56 -9.06 -14.12
C GLN A 264 15.58 -9.35 -12.61
N LEU A 265 15.51 -10.62 -12.20
CA LEU A 265 15.68 -11.02 -10.80
C LEU A 265 17.07 -10.68 -10.28
N SER A 266 18.10 -10.82 -11.10
CA SER A 266 19.48 -10.44 -10.73
C SER A 266 19.60 -8.95 -10.49
N LEU A 267 19.01 -8.10 -11.34
CA LEU A 267 18.99 -6.64 -11.20
C LEU A 267 18.26 -6.21 -9.92
N GLY A 268 17.05 -6.72 -9.68
CA GLY A 268 16.25 -6.42 -8.48
C GLY A 268 16.73 -7.13 -7.21
N LYS A 269 17.74 -8.00 -7.29
CA LYS A 269 18.16 -8.91 -6.20
C LYS A 269 17.02 -9.77 -5.66
N GLY A 270 16.02 -10.01 -6.49
CA GLY A 270 14.72 -10.61 -6.22
C GLY A 270 13.63 -9.86 -6.97
N TYR A 271 12.39 -9.90 -6.50
CA TYR A 271 11.33 -9.10 -7.10
C TYR A 271 11.44 -7.64 -6.61
N ASP A 272 11.56 -6.70 -7.54
CA ASP A 272 11.47 -5.25 -7.37
C ASP A 272 11.02 -4.64 -8.71
N HIS A 273 9.78 -4.96 -9.12
CA HIS A 273 9.30 -4.67 -10.47
C HIS A 273 7.86 -4.21 -10.45
N ASN A 274 7.53 -3.32 -11.38
CA ASN A 274 6.17 -2.86 -11.62
C ASN A 274 5.45 -3.80 -12.60
N PHE A 275 4.29 -4.29 -12.18
CA PHE A 275 3.36 -5.08 -12.97
C PHE A 275 2.30 -4.19 -13.61
N VAL A 276 1.98 -4.45 -14.87
CA VAL A 276 0.92 -3.76 -15.63
C VAL A 276 -0.38 -4.50 -15.38
N LEU A 277 -1.27 -3.89 -14.59
CA LEU A 277 -2.53 -4.51 -14.19
C LEU A 277 -3.50 -4.68 -15.37
N ASP A 278 -4.21 -5.80 -15.41
CA ASP A 278 -5.08 -6.17 -16.55
C ASP A 278 -6.48 -5.52 -16.50
N HIS A 279 -6.75 -4.62 -15.54
CA HIS A 279 -8.01 -3.87 -15.50
C HIS A 279 -7.88 -2.47 -16.13
N PRO A 280 -8.97 -1.87 -16.62
CA PRO A 280 -8.96 -0.49 -17.10
C PRO A 280 -8.53 0.49 -16.01
N PRO A 281 -7.66 1.48 -16.31
CA PRO A 281 -7.29 2.54 -15.38
C PRO A 281 -8.53 3.25 -14.82
N GLY A 282 -8.52 3.59 -13.52
CA GLY A 282 -9.62 4.25 -12.83
C GLY A 282 -10.74 3.32 -12.34
N GLN A 283 -10.79 2.07 -12.79
CA GLN A 283 -11.71 1.07 -12.25
C GLN A 283 -11.12 0.41 -11.01
N LEU A 284 -11.85 0.41 -9.90
CA LEU A 284 -11.44 -0.33 -8.71
C LEU A 284 -11.59 -1.84 -8.95
N ALA A 285 -10.46 -2.55 -9.02
CA ALA A 285 -10.41 -4.00 -9.26
C ALA A 285 -9.35 -4.68 -8.42
N GLU A 286 -9.47 -6.01 -8.25
CA GLU A 286 -8.47 -6.82 -7.53
C GLU A 286 -7.16 -6.85 -8.34
N ALA A 287 -6.09 -6.33 -7.74
CA ALA A 287 -4.74 -6.30 -8.32
C ALA A 287 -3.92 -7.52 -7.90
N ALA A 288 -4.00 -7.88 -6.61
CA ALA A 288 -3.21 -8.98 -6.06
C ALA A 288 -3.89 -9.64 -4.86
N GLU A 289 -3.46 -10.88 -4.59
CA GLU A 289 -3.80 -11.61 -3.38
C GLU A 289 -2.56 -12.30 -2.83
N ALA A 290 -2.28 -12.12 -1.53
CA ALA A 290 -1.23 -12.83 -0.81
C ALA A 290 -1.86 -13.70 0.28
N TYR A 291 -1.38 -14.96 0.40
CA TYR A 291 -1.81 -15.93 1.40
C TYR A 291 -0.61 -16.46 2.17
N GLU A 292 -0.71 -16.52 3.50
CA GLU A 292 0.32 -17.09 4.36
C GLU A 292 -0.17 -18.43 4.93
N PRO A 293 0.47 -19.57 4.55
CA PRO A 293 -0.07 -20.90 4.83
C PRO A 293 -0.11 -21.29 6.31
N THR A 294 0.80 -20.79 7.16
CA THR A 294 0.89 -21.21 8.56
C THR A 294 -0.18 -20.56 9.44
N THR A 295 -0.47 -19.28 9.21
CA THR A 295 -1.51 -18.52 9.93
C THR A 295 -2.85 -18.53 9.22
N GLY A 296 -2.86 -18.80 7.92
CA GLY A 296 -4.04 -18.69 7.06
C GLY A 296 -4.46 -17.27 6.75
N ARG A 297 -3.66 -16.25 7.06
CA ARG A 297 -3.98 -14.87 6.72
C ARG A 297 -3.93 -14.66 5.23
N ILE A 298 -4.89 -13.87 4.74
CA ILE A 298 -5.05 -13.48 3.34
C ILE A 298 -5.11 -11.97 3.29
N LEU A 299 -4.32 -11.37 2.40
CA LEU A 299 -4.40 -9.97 2.00
C LEU A 299 -4.84 -9.91 0.54
N LYS A 300 -5.96 -9.27 0.26
CA LYS A 300 -6.36 -8.86 -1.10
C LYS A 300 -6.11 -7.38 -1.27
N VAL A 301 -5.54 -7.02 -2.41
CA VAL A 301 -5.28 -5.63 -2.79
C VAL A 301 -6.16 -5.27 -3.98
N PHE A 302 -6.95 -4.20 -3.84
CA PHE A 302 -7.72 -3.62 -4.93
C PHE A 302 -7.21 -2.21 -5.19
N THR A 303 -7.24 -1.79 -6.45
CA THR A 303 -6.79 -0.44 -6.80
C THR A 303 -7.46 0.09 -8.05
N THR A 304 -7.42 1.42 -8.21
CA THR A 304 -7.75 2.13 -9.45
C THR A 304 -6.50 2.46 -10.28
N GLU A 305 -5.30 2.16 -9.75
CA GLU A 305 -4.02 2.44 -10.38
C GLU A 305 -3.73 1.45 -11.53
N PRO A 306 -2.98 1.87 -12.57
CA PRO A 306 -2.65 1.01 -13.70
C PRO A 306 -1.54 -0.01 -13.41
N GLY A 307 -0.80 0.16 -12.32
CA GLY A 307 0.37 -0.64 -11.98
C GLY A 307 0.42 -1.05 -10.52
N LEU A 308 1.23 -2.08 -10.28
CA LEU A 308 1.55 -2.61 -8.96
C LEU A 308 3.04 -2.94 -8.88
N GLN A 309 3.79 -2.23 -8.05
CA GLN A 309 5.15 -2.62 -7.71
C GLN A 309 5.11 -3.74 -6.68
N ILE A 310 5.75 -4.88 -6.98
CA ILE A 310 6.14 -5.84 -5.95
C ILE A 310 7.59 -5.60 -5.56
N TYR A 311 7.84 -5.50 -4.26
CA TYR A 311 9.18 -5.46 -3.69
C TYR A 311 9.30 -6.47 -2.55
N THR A 312 10.28 -7.35 -2.58
CA THR A 312 10.41 -8.45 -1.62
C THR A 312 11.43 -8.20 -0.52
N GLY A 313 11.61 -6.95 -0.11
CA GLY A 313 12.52 -6.60 1.00
C GLY A 313 13.99 -6.98 0.73
N ASN A 314 14.42 -6.93 -0.54
CA ASN A 314 15.72 -7.43 -0.99
C ASN A 314 16.90 -6.66 -0.41
N PHE A 315 16.69 -5.38 -0.04
CA PHE A 315 17.71 -4.48 0.51
C PHE A 315 17.64 -4.33 2.04
N LEU A 316 16.72 -5.03 2.72
CA LEU A 316 16.80 -5.18 4.17
C LEU A 316 17.99 -6.07 4.49
N ASP A 317 18.89 -5.60 5.36
CA ASP A 317 20.20 -6.22 5.60
C ASP A 317 20.48 -6.55 7.08
N GLY A 318 19.48 -6.34 7.95
CA GLY A 318 19.60 -6.54 9.38
C GLY A 318 20.11 -5.31 10.15
N SER A 319 20.39 -4.20 9.48
CA SER A 319 20.83 -2.95 10.15
C SER A 319 19.67 -2.26 10.88
N ILE A 320 18.43 -2.48 10.45
CA ILE A 320 17.25 -1.85 11.06
C ILE A 320 16.71 -2.73 12.18
N THR A 321 16.71 -2.16 13.40
CA THR A 321 15.98 -2.70 14.55
C THR A 321 14.62 -1.99 14.64
N GLY A 322 13.58 -2.71 14.26
CA GLY A 322 12.21 -2.20 14.22
C GLY A 322 11.45 -2.36 15.54
N LYS A 323 10.14 -2.53 15.42
CA LYS A 323 9.23 -2.68 16.57
C LYS A 323 9.60 -3.86 17.46
N GLU A 324 9.41 -3.70 18.77
CA GLU A 324 9.69 -4.74 19.79
C GLU A 324 11.14 -5.27 19.73
N GLY A 325 12.08 -4.46 19.24
CA GLY A 325 13.49 -4.84 19.13
C GLY A 325 13.79 -5.89 18.05
N ARG A 326 12.89 -6.14 17.11
CA ARG A 326 13.09 -7.13 16.05
C ARG A 326 13.98 -6.59 14.96
N VAL A 327 14.98 -7.37 14.57
CA VAL A 327 15.88 -7.08 13.46
C VAL A 327 15.23 -7.50 12.15
N TYR A 328 15.22 -6.62 11.16
CA TYR A 328 14.63 -6.87 9.85
C TYR A 328 15.71 -7.28 8.85
N ASN A 329 15.75 -8.57 8.57
CA ASN A 329 16.69 -9.15 7.60
C ASN A 329 16.10 -9.17 6.19
N ARG A 330 16.95 -9.48 5.22
CA ARG A 330 16.57 -9.62 3.82
C ARG A 330 15.34 -10.52 3.66
N ARG A 331 14.35 -10.04 2.87
CA ARG A 331 13.11 -10.77 2.56
C ARG A 331 12.18 -11.00 3.76
N PHE A 332 12.30 -10.21 4.82
CA PHE A 332 11.40 -10.30 5.97
C PHE A 332 10.03 -9.66 5.73
N ALA A 333 9.84 -9.02 4.59
CA ALA A 333 8.56 -8.49 4.17
C ALA A 333 8.48 -8.35 2.65
N PHE A 334 7.27 -8.14 2.14
CA PHE A 334 7.02 -7.71 0.77
C PHE A 334 6.14 -6.45 0.76
N CYS A 335 6.31 -5.63 -0.28
CA CYS A 335 5.45 -4.48 -0.56
C CYS A 335 4.59 -4.75 -1.78
N LEU A 336 3.36 -4.22 -1.79
CA LEU A 336 2.44 -4.19 -2.92
C LEU A 336 2.00 -2.74 -3.11
N GLU A 337 2.76 -2.00 -3.91
CA GLU A 337 2.60 -0.55 -4.09
C GLU A 337 1.79 -0.29 -5.36
N THR A 338 0.53 0.07 -5.19
CA THR A 338 -0.35 0.43 -6.30
C THR A 338 -0.02 1.84 -6.77
N GLN A 339 0.30 2.01 -8.05
CA GLN A 339 0.90 3.24 -8.57
C GLN A 339 0.76 3.36 -10.08
N HIS A 340 1.05 4.54 -10.63
CA HIS A 340 1.45 4.68 -12.02
C HIS A 340 2.86 4.09 -12.23
N PHE A 341 3.23 3.82 -13.49
CA PHE A 341 4.50 3.18 -13.74
C PHE A 341 5.67 4.09 -13.35
N PRO A 342 6.77 3.52 -12.84
CA PRO A 342 7.97 4.29 -12.58
C PRO A 342 8.45 4.99 -13.85
N ASP A 343 9.04 6.18 -13.71
CA ASP A 343 9.60 7.00 -14.78
C ASP A 343 8.61 7.38 -15.93
N SER A 344 7.28 7.30 -15.68
CA SER A 344 6.27 7.64 -16.70
C SER A 344 6.47 9.02 -17.36
N PRO A 345 6.93 10.07 -16.68
CA PRO A 345 7.16 11.36 -17.34
C PRO A 345 8.17 11.30 -18.49
N ASN A 346 9.07 10.32 -18.49
CA ASN A 346 10.10 10.11 -19.50
C ASN A 346 9.71 9.07 -20.57
N HIS A 347 8.53 8.42 -20.45
CA HIS A 347 8.04 7.40 -21.36
C HIS A 347 6.66 7.74 -21.91
N ALA A 348 6.58 8.29 -23.10
CA ALA A 348 5.32 8.71 -23.74
C ALA A 348 4.31 7.54 -23.96
N SER A 349 4.78 6.28 -23.95
CA SER A 349 3.94 5.08 -24.07
C SER A 349 3.32 4.62 -22.74
N PHE A 350 3.77 5.18 -21.61
CA PHE A 350 3.24 4.86 -20.28
C PHE A 350 2.01 5.72 -19.96
N PRO A 351 1.15 5.28 -19.02
CA PRO A 351 0.07 6.11 -18.51
C PRO A 351 0.58 7.45 -18.01
N SER A 352 -0.05 8.56 -18.45
CA SER A 352 0.38 9.90 -18.07
C SER A 352 0.19 10.14 -16.58
N THR A 353 1.20 10.74 -15.97
CA THR A 353 1.19 11.20 -14.56
C THR A 353 1.04 12.73 -14.47
N GLU A 354 0.75 13.40 -15.58
CA GLU A 354 0.54 14.84 -15.63
C GLU A 354 -0.75 15.23 -14.90
N LEU A 355 -0.67 16.20 -14.00
CA LEU A 355 -1.81 16.83 -13.35
C LEU A 355 -1.84 18.33 -13.71
N LYS A 356 -2.95 18.77 -14.35
CA LYS A 356 -3.15 20.17 -14.79
C LYS A 356 -4.03 20.95 -13.80
N PRO A 357 -3.87 22.29 -13.73
CA PRO A 357 -4.80 23.17 -13.03
C PRO A 357 -6.25 22.91 -13.47
N GLY A 358 -7.16 22.93 -12.48
CA GLY A 358 -8.59 22.63 -12.71
C GLY A 358 -8.92 21.13 -12.85
N ARG A 359 -7.93 20.25 -12.92
CA ARG A 359 -8.13 18.80 -12.85
C ARG A 359 -7.88 18.31 -11.45
N LYS A 360 -8.52 17.18 -11.08
CA LYS A 360 -8.36 16.52 -9.79
C LYS A 360 -7.74 15.15 -10.03
N PHE A 361 -6.63 14.88 -9.36
CA PHE A 361 -6.12 13.53 -9.20
C PHE A 361 -6.99 12.79 -8.18
N HIS A 362 -7.32 11.54 -8.46
CA HIS A 362 -8.03 10.67 -7.54
C HIS A 362 -7.61 9.23 -7.75
N SER A 363 -7.22 8.57 -6.68
CA SER A 363 -6.82 7.17 -6.68
C SER A 363 -7.28 6.47 -5.41
N VAL A 364 -7.45 5.16 -5.49
CA VAL A 364 -7.91 4.32 -4.39
C VAL A 364 -7.08 3.06 -4.31
N THR A 365 -6.65 2.73 -3.10
CA THR A 365 -6.08 1.43 -2.72
C THR A 365 -6.89 0.82 -1.59
N VAL A 366 -7.18 -0.47 -1.67
CA VAL A 366 -7.91 -1.18 -0.62
C VAL A 366 -7.10 -2.40 -0.21
N PHE A 367 -6.81 -2.51 1.09
CA PHE A 367 -6.26 -3.70 1.73
C PHE A 367 -7.39 -4.42 2.47
N GLN A 368 -7.80 -5.58 1.96
CA GLN A 368 -8.83 -6.41 2.57
C GLN A 368 -8.20 -7.64 3.21
N PHE A 369 -8.45 -7.83 4.50
CA PHE A 369 -7.89 -8.93 5.27
C PHE A 369 -8.95 -9.99 5.55
N SER A 370 -8.52 -11.24 5.50
CA SER A 370 -9.30 -12.39 5.95
C SER A 370 -8.35 -13.50 6.43
N ALA A 371 -8.91 -14.58 6.99
CA ALA A 371 -8.14 -15.75 7.33
C ALA A 371 -8.95 -17.01 7.07
N GLY A 372 -8.28 -18.07 6.58
CA GLY A 372 -8.91 -19.35 6.24
C GLY A 372 -7.91 -20.41 5.81
N THR A 373 -8.44 -21.53 5.34
CA THR A 373 -7.69 -22.57 4.62
C THR A 373 -7.90 -22.38 3.13
N ARG A 374 -6.87 -22.58 2.32
CA ARG A 374 -6.94 -22.73 0.87
C ARG A 374 -6.74 -24.19 0.47
#